data_9b05b7c0e35c1dc2a6f723e7d2d9685c
#
_entry.id   9b05b7c0e35c1dc2a6f723e7d2d9685c
#
_cell.length_a   1.000
_cell.length_b   1.000
_cell.length_c   1.000
_cell.angle_alpha   90.00
_cell.angle_beta   90.00
_cell.angle_gamma   90.00
#
_symmetry.space_group_name_H-M   'P 1'
#
loop_
_entity.id
_entity.type
_entity.pdbx_description
1 polymer ?
#
loop_
_entity_poly.entity_id
_entity_poly.type
_entity_poly.pdbx_seq_one_letter_code
_entity_poly.pdbx_strand_id
1 'polypeptide(L)'
;MNVSWFGPAATSTHPASIPVIGVRTRLIKLGLTAQGTLQVPASTSVAGWYTGGPRPGQVGSAVIAGHIDSYLGPGVFFRLRLLRPGDRVYIRQAGGKLAVFRVYAEHSYRKDHFPTQRVYGPAPDPELRLITCGGTFDPAIGSYLNNVVVYAAQIR
;
A
#
# COMPACT_ATOMS: atom_id res chain seq x y z
N MET A 1 -18.08 -10.01 1.65
CA MET A 1 -17.43 -10.18 1.55
C MET A 1 -16.51 -10.53 1.49
N ASN A 2 -16.53 -10.72 1.13
CA ASN A 2 -15.68 -11.17 1.17
C ASN A 2 -14.69 -11.11 0.74
N VAL A 3 -14.40 -11.15 1.13
CA VAL A 3 -13.15 -10.83 0.57
C VAL A 3 -12.60 -11.99 -0.14
N SER A 4 -13.01 -12.15 -1.34
CA SER A 4 -12.72 -13.37 -2.08
C SER A 4 -11.22 -13.58 -2.29
N TRP A 5 -10.44 -12.48 -2.43
CA TRP A 5 -9.01 -12.63 -2.67
C TRP A 5 -8.26 -13.14 -1.44
N PHE A 6 -8.73 -12.75 -0.27
CA PHE A 6 -8.15 -13.21 0.99
C PHE A 6 -8.97 -14.31 1.63
N GLY A 7 -9.98 -14.78 1.00
CA GLY A 7 -11.01 -15.70 1.39
C GLY A 7 -10.79 -16.59 2.62
N PRO A 8 -11.74 -17.42 2.93
CA PRO A 8 -11.65 -18.23 4.16
C PRO A 8 -10.51 -19.25 4.11
N ALA A 9 -9.97 -19.51 2.93
CA ALA A 9 -8.82 -20.41 2.81
C ALA A 9 -7.52 -19.76 3.24
N ALA A 10 -7.49 -18.46 3.46
CA ALA A 10 -6.30 -17.78 3.92
C ALA A 10 -5.99 -18.23 5.34
N THR A 11 -4.87 -18.90 5.52
CA THR A 11 -4.43 -19.35 6.82
C THR A 11 -3.78 -18.24 7.64
N SER A 12 -3.36 -17.17 6.98
CA SER A 12 -2.72 -16.06 7.64
C SER A 12 -3.72 -14.94 7.90
N THR A 13 -3.76 -14.45 9.14
CA THR A 13 -4.52 -13.26 9.49
C THR A 13 -3.80 -11.98 9.07
N HIS A 14 -2.56 -12.11 8.59
CA HIS A 14 -1.73 -10.99 8.15
C HIS A 14 -1.20 -11.26 6.76
N PRO A 15 -2.04 -11.08 5.70
CA PRO A 15 -1.62 -11.37 4.33
C PRO A 15 -0.51 -10.46 3.81
N ALA A 16 -0.28 -9.31 4.45
CA ALA A 16 0.80 -8.41 4.06
C ALA A 16 1.78 -8.25 5.19
N SER A 17 3.07 -8.41 4.89
CA SER A 17 4.10 -8.16 5.89
C SER A 17 5.33 -7.51 5.28
N ILE A 18 5.92 -6.59 6.03
CA ILE A 18 7.16 -5.90 5.69
C ILE A 18 8.04 -5.95 6.93
N PRO A 19 8.76 -7.07 7.12
CA PRO A 19 9.45 -7.33 8.39
C PRO A 19 10.44 -6.26 8.81
N VAL A 20 11.14 -5.66 7.84
CA VAL A 20 12.19 -4.69 8.15
C VAL A 20 11.66 -3.43 8.86
N ILE A 21 10.38 -3.12 8.66
CA ILE A 21 9.74 -1.99 9.36
C ILE A 21 8.64 -2.46 10.32
N GLY A 22 8.56 -3.76 10.59
CA GLY A 22 7.65 -4.31 11.58
C GLY A 22 6.18 -4.29 11.18
N VAL A 23 5.86 -4.25 9.89
CA VAL A 23 4.48 -4.21 9.41
C VAL A 23 3.95 -5.63 9.25
N ARG A 24 2.77 -5.86 9.82
CA ARG A 24 1.98 -7.07 9.60
C ARG A 24 0.53 -6.64 9.61
N THR A 25 -0.17 -6.84 8.51
CA THR A 25 -1.53 -6.33 8.39
C THR A 25 -2.37 -7.24 7.48
N ARG A 26 -3.64 -7.35 7.79
CA ARG A 26 -4.61 -7.81 6.80
C ARG A 26 -4.82 -6.67 5.80
N LEU A 27 -5.43 -6.99 4.67
CA LEU A 27 -5.73 -6.01 3.64
C LEU A 27 -7.24 -5.95 3.46
N ILE A 28 -7.80 -4.75 3.56
CA ILE A 28 -9.19 -4.51 3.23
C ILE A 28 -9.30 -3.98 1.81
N LYS A 29 -10.48 -4.06 1.23
CA LYS A 29 -10.72 -3.53 -0.11
C LYS A 29 -10.91 -2.03 -0.06
N LEU A 30 -10.28 -1.32 -0.99
CA LEU A 30 -10.45 0.12 -1.17
C LEU A 30 -10.97 0.40 -2.56
N GLY A 31 -11.96 1.28 -2.66
CA GLY A 31 -12.44 1.79 -3.94
C GLY A 31 -12.10 3.26 -4.10
N LEU A 32 -12.82 3.93 -4.97
CA LEU A 32 -12.68 5.37 -5.16
C LEU A 32 -13.79 6.12 -4.44
N THR A 33 -13.49 7.32 -3.98
CA THR A 33 -14.48 8.24 -3.44
C THR A 33 -15.32 8.83 -4.57
N ALA A 34 -16.37 9.58 -4.21
CA ALA A 34 -17.19 10.29 -5.20
C ALA A 34 -16.38 11.28 -6.01
N GLN A 35 -15.25 11.76 -5.48
CA GLN A 35 -14.35 12.68 -6.17
C GLN A 35 -13.30 11.97 -7.02
N GLY A 36 -13.33 10.65 -7.09
CA GLY A 36 -12.39 9.88 -7.89
C GLY A 36 -11.03 9.64 -7.23
N THR A 37 -10.89 9.94 -5.94
CA THR A 37 -9.66 9.67 -5.20
C THR A 37 -9.74 8.34 -4.47
N LEU A 38 -8.58 7.76 -4.16
CA LEU A 38 -8.55 6.48 -3.45
C LEU A 38 -9.12 6.64 -2.03
N GLN A 39 -10.01 5.73 -1.68
CA GLN A 39 -10.47 5.65 -0.29
C GLN A 39 -9.30 5.33 0.63
N VAL A 40 -9.43 5.70 1.90
CA VAL A 40 -8.45 5.34 2.92
C VAL A 40 -9.09 4.35 3.88
N PRO A 41 -8.30 3.43 4.48
CA PRO A 41 -8.86 2.53 5.49
C PRO A 41 -9.45 3.31 6.67
N ALA A 42 -10.58 2.84 7.19
CA ALA A 42 -11.18 3.45 8.37
C ALA A 42 -10.29 3.26 9.60
N SER A 43 -9.61 2.12 9.69
CA SER A 43 -8.67 1.86 10.78
C SER A 43 -7.26 2.31 10.39
N THR A 44 -6.54 2.93 11.33
CA THR A 44 -5.15 3.33 11.10
C THR A 44 -4.18 2.16 11.19
N SER A 45 -4.60 1.03 11.75
CA SER A 45 -3.74 -0.14 11.94
C SER A 45 -3.82 -1.15 10.79
N VAL A 46 -4.67 -0.92 9.79
CA VAL A 46 -4.93 -1.84 8.69
C VAL A 46 -4.67 -1.14 7.37
N ALA A 47 -3.97 -1.82 6.47
CA ALA A 47 -3.79 -1.33 5.10
C ALA A 47 -4.92 -1.82 4.20
N GLY A 48 -5.05 -1.21 3.03
CA GLY A 48 -6.07 -1.59 2.07
C GLY A 48 -5.50 -1.69 0.66
N TRP A 49 -6.12 -2.55 -0.13
CA TRP A 49 -5.76 -2.77 -1.53
C TRP A 49 -6.80 -2.13 -2.45
N TYR A 50 -6.31 -1.37 -3.45
CA TYR A 50 -7.18 -0.74 -4.44
C TYR A 50 -7.73 -1.79 -5.41
N THR A 51 -9.05 -2.02 -5.37
CA THR A 51 -9.69 -3.07 -6.15
C THR A 51 -9.89 -2.71 -7.62
N GLY A 52 -9.71 -1.45 -7.99
CA GLY A 52 -9.78 -1.01 -9.40
C GLY A 52 -8.54 -1.35 -10.21
N GLY A 53 -7.47 -1.81 -9.55
CA GLY A 53 -6.24 -2.23 -10.20
C GLY A 53 -6.02 -3.74 -10.09
N PRO A 54 -4.83 -4.21 -10.55
CA PRO A 54 -4.50 -5.62 -10.44
C PRO A 54 -4.35 -6.04 -8.98
N ARG A 55 -4.54 -7.33 -8.73
CA ARG A 55 -4.20 -7.92 -7.43
C ARG A 55 -2.69 -8.01 -7.31
N PRO A 56 -2.15 -7.88 -6.09
CA PRO A 56 -0.72 -8.14 -5.90
C PRO A 56 -0.35 -9.54 -6.42
N GLY A 57 0.60 -9.57 -7.35
CA GLY A 57 1.01 -10.80 -8.01
C GLY A 57 0.52 -10.93 -9.45
N GLN A 58 -0.47 -10.14 -9.84
CA GLN A 58 -0.88 -10.04 -11.25
C GLN A 58 -0.03 -8.99 -11.97
N VAL A 59 0.05 -9.12 -13.29
CA VAL A 59 0.75 -8.13 -14.12
C VAL A 59 0.12 -6.76 -13.93
N GLY A 60 0.95 -5.76 -13.74
CA GLY A 60 0.53 -4.38 -13.52
C GLY A 60 0.89 -3.88 -12.13
N SER A 61 0.46 -2.66 -11.84
CA SER A 61 0.77 -1.96 -10.59
C SER A 61 -0.36 -2.17 -9.60
N ALA A 62 -0.15 -3.03 -8.61
CA ALA A 62 -1.08 -3.19 -7.50
C ALA A 62 -0.82 -2.11 -6.45
N VAL A 63 -1.87 -1.47 -5.96
CA VAL A 63 -1.74 -0.35 -5.03
C VAL A 63 -2.28 -0.73 -3.67
N ILE A 64 -1.48 -0.51 -2.63
CA ILE A 64 -1.83 -0.72 -1.23
C ILE A 64 -1.57 0.58 -0.49
N ALA A 65 -2.56 1.05 0.25
CA ALA A 65 -2.49 2.30 1.00
C ALA A 65 -2.74 2.07 2.48
N GLY A 66 -2.12 2.89 3.31
CA GLY A 66 -2.32 2.85 4.74
C GLY A 66 -1.97 4.18 5.38
N HIS A 67 -2.49 4.40 6.57
CA HIS A 67 -2.26 5.65 7.30
C HIS A 67 -0.86 5.76 7.85
N ILE A 68 -0.33 6.98 7.84
CA ILE A 68 0.95 7.26 8.49
C ILE A 68 0.75 7.38 10.01
N ASP A 69 -0.27 8.11 10.45
CA ASP A 69 -0.57 8.31 11.87
C ASP A 69 -1.98 8.87 12.07
N SER A 70 -2.33 9.05 13.33
CA SER A 70 -3.53 9.76 13.76
C SER A 70 -3.24 10.37 15.12
N TYR A 71 -4.25 11.02 15.71
CA TYR A 71 -4.10 11.52 17.09
C TYR A 71 -3.89 10.40 18.10
N LEU A 72 -4.15 9.15 17.72
CA LEU A 72 -3.91 7.97 18.57
C LEU A 72 -2.47 7.46 18.48
N GLY A 73 -1.67 7.97 17.54
CA GLY A 73 -0.29 7.56 17.37
C GLY A 73 0.03 7.05 15.97
N PRO A 74 1.13 6.32 15.82
CA PRO A 74 1.57 5.82 14.50
C PRO A 74 0.55 4.89 13.86
N GLY A 75 0.38 5.04 12.54
CA GLY A 75 -0.43 4.13 11.73
C GLY A 75 0.39 2.97 11.18
N VAL A 76 -0.27 2.11 10.41
CA VAL A 76 0.33 0.89 9.85
C VAL A 76 1.54 1.22 8.97
N PHE A 77 1.50 2.33 8.25
CA PHE A 77 2.59 2.73 7.34
C PHE A 77 3.42 3.90 7.86
N PHE A 78 3.48 4.05 9.18
CA PHE A 78 4.26 5.12 9.79
C PHE A 78 5.73 5.10 9.36
N ARG A 79 6.31 3.92 9.17
CA ARG A 79 7.72 3.74 8.81
C ARG A 79 7.95 3.47 7.33
N LEU A 80 6.92 3.65 6.49
CA LEU A 80 7.03 3.32 5.07
C LEU A 80 8.19 4.06 4.40
N ARG A 81 8.42 5.31 4.79
CA ARG A 81 9.49 6.14 4.25
C ARG A 81 10.89 5.58 4.52
N LEU A 82 11.01 4.64 5.45
CA LEU A 82 12.31 4.05 5.79
C LEU A 82 12.69 2.90 4.89
N LEU A 83 11.81 2.45 4.02
CA LEU A 83 12.11 1.38 3.10
C LEU A 83 13.14 1.82 2.08
N ARG A 84 14.06 0.91 1.75
CA ARG A 84 15.19 1.14 0.84
C ARG A 84 15.21 0.09 -0.25
N PRO A 85 15.85 0.39 -1.38
CA PRO A 85 16.06 -0.65 -2.41
C PRO A 85 16.66 -1.91 -1.82
N GLY A 86 16.08 -3.05 -2.19
CA GLY A 86 16.48 -4.35 -1.67
C GLY A 86 15.58 -4.88 -0.55
N ASP A 87 14.86 -4.01 0.15
CA ASP A 87 13.93 -4.46 1.18
C ASP A 87 12.78 -5.24 0.57
N ARG A 88 12.19 -6.16 1.33
CA ARG A 88 11.18 -7.08 0.81
C ARG A 88 9.83 -6.88 1.44
N VAL A 89 8.81 -7.05 0.60
CA VAL A 89 7.40 -7.02 0.98
C VAL A 89 6.80 -8.36 0.61
N TYR A 90 6.07 -8.97 1.53
CA TYR A 90 5.49 -10.30 1.35
C TYR A 90 3.98 -10.18 1.34
N ILE A 91 3.35 -10.67 0.28
CA ILE A 91 1.90 -10.68 0.14
C ILE A 91 1.44 -12.12 -0.03
N ARG A 92 0.61 -12.61 0.90
CA ARG A 92 0.01 -13.92 0.78
C ARG A 92 -1.26 -13.81 -0.03
N GLN A 93 -1.31 -14.56 -1.11
CA GLN A 93 -2.45 -14.57 -2.01
C GLN A 93 -3.50 -15.57 -1.55
N ALA A 94 -4.72 -15.45 -2.09
CA ALA A 94 -5.75 -16.46 -1.92
C ALA A 94 -5.18 -17.81 -2.38
N GLY A 95 -5.44 -18.86 -1.62
CA GLY A 95 -4.84 -20.15 -1.88
C GLY A 95 -3.50 -20.37 -1.18
N GLY A 96 -2.97 -19.35 -0.52
CA GLY A 96 -1.79 -19.47 0.33
C GLY A 96 -0.46 -19.20 -0.36
N LYS A 97 -0.45 -18.97 -1.67
CA LYS A 97 0.79 -18.67 -2.39
C LYS A 97 1.37 -17.33 -1.93
N LEU A 98 2.67 -17.30 -1.70
CA LEU A 98 3.36 -16.09 -1.25
C LEU A 98 3.98 -15.36 -2.44
N ALA A 99 3.59 -14.11 -2.63
CA ALA A 99 4.24 -13.22 -3.59
C ALA A 99 5.24 -12.37 -2.84
N VAL A 100 6.47 -12.30 -3.34
CA VAL A 100 7.55 -11.53 -2.73
C VAL A 100 7.93 -10.41 -3.68
N PHE A 101 7.97 -9.19 -3.15
CA PHE A 101 8.32 -7.99 -3.91
C PHE A 101 9.57 -7.38 -3.32
N ARG A 102 10.45 -6.89 -4.19
CA ARG A 102 11.66 -6.18 -3.79
C ARG A 102 11.48 -4.70 -4.07
N VAL A 103 11.71 -3.87 -3.07
CA VAL A 103 11.68 -2.42 -3.20
C VAL A 103 12.81 -1.98 -4.13
N TYR A 104 12.50 -1.07 -5.08
CA TYR A 104 13.51 -0.51 -5.96
C TYR A 104 13.56 1.01 -5.91
N ALA A 105 12.54 1.68 -5.36
CA ALA A 105 12.54 3.13 -5.23
C ALA A 105 11.55 3.57 -4.14
N GLU A 106 11.82 4.73 -3.57
CA GLU A 106 10.91 5.39 -2.64
C GLU A 106 10.94 6.87 -2.96
N HIS A 107 9.78 7.48 -3.14
CA HIS A 107 9.67 8.90 -3.48
C HIS A 107 8.57 9.56 -2.67
N SER A 108 8.81 10.82 -2.31
CA SER A 108 7.80 11.68 -1.70
C SER A 108 7.30 12.66 -2.78
N TYR A 109 5.99 12.71 -2.98
CA TYR A 109 5.37 13.59 -3.97
C TYR A 109 4.43 14.54 -3.27
N ARG A 110 4.40 15.79 -3.71
CA ARG A 110 3.35 16.71 -3.30
C ARG A 110 2.01 16.18 -3.81
N LYS A 111 0.98 16.27 -2.98
CA LYS A 111 -0.35 15.77 -3.35
C LYS A 111 -0.94 16.49 -4.55
N ASP A 112 -0.58 17.77 -4.73
CA ASP A 112 -1.03 18.56 -5.88
C ASP A 112 -0.22 18.30 -7.16
N HIS A 113 0.83 17.47 -7.09
CA HIS A 113 1.67 17.08 -8.22
C HIS A 113 1.88 15.57 -8.25
N PHE A 114 0.84 14.81 -7.89
CA PHE A 114 0.94 13.36 -7.79
C PHE A 114 1.03 12.72 -9.18
N PRO A 115 2.03 11.85 -9.42
CA PRO A 115 2.21 11.24 -10.74
C PRO A 115 1.28 10.03 -10.93
N THR A 116 0.00 10.29 -11.15
CA THR A 116 -1.05 9.27 -11.18
C THR A 116 -0.73 8.14 -12.16
N GLN A 117 -0.30 8.44 -13.37
CA GLN A 117 -0.01 7.42 -14.37
C GLN A 117 1.15 6.53 -13.97
N ARG A 118 2.18 7.11 -13.36
CA ARG A 118 3.34 6.34 -12.91
C ARG A 118 2.97 5.39 -11.77
N VAL A 119 2.10 5.82 -10.90
CA VAL A 119 1.71 5.04 -9.72
C VAL A 119 0.65 4.00 -10.07
N TYR A 120 -0.40 4.41 -10.77
CA TYR A 120 -1.56 3.56 -11.06
C TYR A 120 -1.54 2.95 -12.46
N GLY A 121 -0.68 3.44 -13.34
CA GLY A 121 -0.67 3.01 -14.73
C GLY A 121 -0.17 1.59 -14.92
N PRO A 122 -0.25 1.08 -16.14
CA PRO A 122 0.15 -0.29 -16.44
C PRO A 122 1.64 -0.51 -16.23
N ALA A 123 2.01 -1.76 -15.96
CA ALA A 123 3.39 -2.20 -15.89
C ALA A 123 3.49 -3.54 -16.61
N PRO A 124 4.65 -3.86 -17.22
CA PRO A 124 4.79 -5.11 -17.98
C PRO A 124 4.88 -6.34 -17.09
N ASP A 125 5.24 -6.17 -15.83
CA ASP A 125 5.39 -7.24 -14.85
C ASP A 125 4.60 -6.92 -13.59
N PRO A 126 4.42 -7.91 -12.70
CA PRO A 126 3.77 -7.63 -11.42
C PRO A 126 4.60 -6.67 -10.58
N GLU A 127 3.99 -5.55 -10.23
CA GLU A 127 4.61 -4.54 -9.39
C GLU A 127 3.67 -4.13 -8.27
N LEU A 128 4.26 -3.50 -7.25
CA LEU A 128 3.54 -3.08 -6.06
C LEU A 128 3.85 -1.61 -5.80
N ARG A 129 2.83 -0.87 -5.40
CA ARG A 129 2.94 0.51 -4.93
C ARG A 129 2.38 0.58 -3.52
N LEU A 130 3.20 0.97 -2.57
CA LEU A 130 2.76 1.21 -1.19
C LEU A 130 2.68 2.70 -0.97
N ILE A 131 1.55 3.19 -0.47
CA ILE A 131 1.30 4.63 -0.39
C ILE A 131 0.87 5.01 1.02
N THR A 132 1.44 6.10 1.54
CA THR A 132 0.98 6.76 2.75
C THR A 132 1.18 8.27 2.64
N CYS A 133 0.68 9.02 3.63
CA CYS A 133 0.97 10.45 3.72
C CYS A 133 2.38 10.68 4.23
N GLY A 134 2.91 11.87 4.00
CA GLY A 134 4.22 12.25 4.51
C GLY A 134 4.54 13.71 4.26
N GLY A 135 5.82 14.07 4.48
CA GLY A 135 6.26 15.44 4.34
C GLY A 135 5.81 16.31 5.50
N THR A 136 5.61 17.60 5.23
CA THR A 136 5.21 18.55 6.25
C THR A 136 3.75 18.40 6.61
N PHE A 137 3.44 18.38 7.89
CA PHE A 137 2.07 18.42 8.38
C PHE A 137 1.57 19.86 8.34
N ASP A 138 0.40 20.08 7.74
CA ASP A 138 -0.23 21.39 7.67
C ASP A 138 -1.45 21.41 8.59
N PRO A 139 -1.36 22.10 9.75
CA PRO A 139 -2.49 22.16 10.68
C PRO A 139 -3.73 22.83 10.10
N ALA A 140 -3.56 23.71 9.11
CA ALA A 140 -4.70 24.43 8.51
C ALA A 140 -5.63 23.47 7.77
N ILE A 141 -5.08 22.41 7.17
CA ILE A 141 -5.88 21.40 6.48
C ILE A 141 -5.95 20.08 7.26
N GLY A 142 -5.25 19.98 8.39
CA GLY A 142 -5.25 18.79 9.23
C GLY A 142 -4.64 17.57 8.56
N SER A 143 -3.67 17.76 7.65
CA SER A 143 -3.09 16.66 6.89
C SER A 143 -1.67 16.98 6.45
N TYR A 144 -0.99 15.94 5.94
CA TYR A 144 0.33 16.07 5.37
C TYR A 144 0.26 16.55 3.92
N LEU A 145 1.28 17.31 3.49
CA LEU A 145 1.31 17.89 2.15
C LEU A 145 1.70 16.90 1.07
N ASN A 146 2.36 15.81 1.44
CA ASN A 146 2.92 14.86 0.48
C ASN A 146 2.32 13.48 0.66
N ASN A 147 2.46 12.67 -0.40
CA ASN A 147 2.33 11.21 -0.33
C ASN A 147 3.69 10.59 -0.51
N VAL A 148 3.98 9.57 0.30
CA VAL A 148 5.14 8.71 0.13
C VAL A 148 4.71 7.50 -0.68
N VAL A 149 5.44 7.20 -1.75
CA VAL A 149 5.18 6.04 -2.59
C VAL A 149 6.43 5.16 -2.62
N VAL A 150 6.26 3.91 -2.26
CA VAL A 150 7.30 2.89 -2.36
C VAL A 150 6.99 2.01 -3.56
N TYR A 151 7.98 1.84 -4.42
CA TYR A 151 7.88 1.05 -5.65
C TYR A 151 8.61 -0.26 -5.43
N ALA A 152 7.93 -1.37 -5.73
CA ALA A 152 8.53 -2.68 -5.60
C ALA A 152 8.12 -3.57 -6.79
N ALA A 153 9.01 -4.47 -7.17
CA ALA A 153 8.77 -5.41 -8.26
C ALA A 153 8.81 -6.83 -7.72
N GLN A 154 7.92 -7.68 -8.24
CA GLN A 154 7.89 -9.07 -7.79
C GLN A 154 9.18 -9.80 -8.22
N ILE A 155 9.74 -10.54 -7.29
CA ILE A 155 10.89 -11.41 -7.58
C ILE A 155 10.41 -12.85 -7.70
N ARG A 156 11.16 -13.59 -8.53
CA ARG A 156 10.82 -14.98 -8.84
C ARG A 156 11.77 -15.96 -8.19
#